data_dcaaecc28c0be49c8fea6cc0f0f1064b
#
_entry.id   dcaaecc28c0be49c8fea6cc0f0f1064b
#
_cell.length_a   1.000
_cell.length_b   1.000
_cell.length_c   1.000
_cell.angle_alpha   90.00
_cell.angle_beta   90.00
_cell.angle_gamma   90.00
#
_symmetry.space_group_name_H-M   'P 1'
#
loop_
_entity.id
_entity.type
_entity.pdbx_description
1 polymer ?
#
loop_
_entity_poly.entity_id
_entity_poly.type
_entity_poly.pdbx_seq_one_letter_code
_entity_poly.pdbx_strand_id
1 'polypeptide(L)'
;MAGPKRDVGVFLLGDLPPNRIAEMAQRVEAAGFTEIWIAEDYFMLSAFATSGIALQATESIRVGIGAIANRVRHPAVAAMEASTLAGAFPGRFRDLGLGHGVPAWMRQMDLFPKSVLTSMSEAVHGIKRLAKGETLTEKGDYYSFDKVSLTHKAPDLRVLTAVVGPKSVDLTARIADGLQISVLAGPRYVKQVTERVAALRKAEGLSPDFQIVTYALACIDPDSAQARRKMRKFAAFYLHAMGPTQLTEVYGVNERLSAMLDEGGAKAVERDMPDEWLDWIGIAGSPEEATASMQALFEAGSTSVVLCIVPSEELPEQLDLIGKDVLPKLA
;
A
#
# COMPACT_ATOMS: atom_id res chain seq x y z
N MET A 1 10.57 14.36 24.07
CA MET A 1 10.89 13.48 22.93
C MET A 1 9.74 13.62 21.95
N ALA A 2 10.01 13.99 20.70
CA ALA A 2 8.97 14.00 19.69
C ALA A 2 8.41 12.57 19.57
N GLY A 3 7.08 12.41 19.53
CA GLY A 3 6.43 11.12 19.30
C GLY A 3 6.88 10.51 17.95
N PRO A 4 6.62 9.23 17.70
CA PRO A 4 6.94 8.62 16.42
C PRO A 4 6.30 9.44 15.30
N LYS A 5 7.10 9.75 14.28
CA LYS A 5 6.63 10.54 13.13
C LYS A 5 5.49 9.80 12.45
N ARG A 6 4.33 10.44 12.38
CA ARG A 6 3.12 9.91 11.74
C ARG A 6 3.09 10.42 10.31
N ASP A 7 3.32 9.53 9.36
CA ASP A 7 3.30 9.91 7.95
C ASP A 7 1.88 9.70 7.36
N VAL A 8 1.43 10.68 6.58
CA VAL A 8 0.16 10.62 5.87
C VAL A 8 0.42 10.75 4.39
N GLY A 9 -0.02 9.76 3.64
CA GLY A 9 0.17 9.69 2.19
C GLY A 9 -1.13 9.70 1.41
N VAL A 10 -1.00 9.91 0.10
CA VAL A 10 -2.06 9.73 -0.89
C VAL A 10 -1.66 8.64 -1.85
N PHE A 11 -2.60 7.73 -2.14
CA PHE A 11 -2.43 6.68 -3.13
C PHE A 11 -2.96 7.17 -4.47
N LEU A 12 -2.07 7.39 -5.43
CA LEU A 12 -2.45 7.73 -6.80
C LEU A 12 -2.80 6.45 -7.54
N LEU A 13 -4.07 6.33 -7.90
CA LEU A 13 -4.63 5.17 -8.60
C LEU A 13 -4.20 5.13 -10.07
N GLY A 14 -4.20 3.94 -10.64
CA GLY A 14 -3.79 3.71 -12.02
C GLY A 14 -4.70 4.32 -13.10
N ASP A 15 -5.92 4.73 -12.76
CA ASP A 15 -6.87 5.40 -13.65
C ASP A 15 -6.57 6.90 -13.86
N LEU A 16 -5.61 7.48 -13.11
CA LEU A 16 -5.18 8.86 -13.30
C LEU A 16 -4.61 9.05 -14.72
N PRO A 17 -5.09 10.02 -15.51
CA PRO A 17 -4.53 10.31 -16.83
C PRO A 17 -3.02 10.65 -16.73
N PRO A 18 -2.15 10.05 -17.59
CA PRO A 18 -0.71 10.24 -17.47
C PRO A 18 -0.24 11.70 -17.51
N ASN A 19 -0.92 12.56 -18.26
CA ASN A 19 -0.61 14.00 -18.35
C ASN A 19 -1.03 14.81 -17.10
N ARG A 20 -1.73 14.19 -16.14
CA ARG A 20 -2.14 14.82 -14.89
C ARG A 20 -1.25 14.44 -13.70
N ILE A 21 -0.32 13.48 -13.87
CA ILE A 21 0.52 12.97 -12.77
C ILE A 21 1.30 14.11 -12.08
N ALA A 22 1.99 14.94 -12.85
CA ALA A 22 2.79 16.05 -12.31
C ALA A 22 1.94 17.03 -11.51
N GLU A 23 0.80 17.46 -12.07
CA GLU A 23 -0.14 18.37 -11.40
C GLU A 23 -0.68 17.76 -10.09
N MET A 24 -1.10 16.50 -10.12
CA MET A 24 -1.62 15.86 -8.91
C MET A 24 -0.55 15.70 -7.83
N ALA A 25 0.68 15.34 -8.21
CA ALA A 25 1.79 15.25 -7.27
C ALA A 25 2.07 16.59 -6.58
N GLN A 26 2.07 17.69 -7.35
CA GLN A 26 2.23 19.05 -6.80
C GLN A 26 1.08 19.45 -5.87
N ARG A 27 -0.16 19.08 -6.20
CA ARG A 27 -1.32 19.33 -5.33
C ARG A 27 -1.24 18.55 -4.02
N VAL A 28 -0.82 17.28 -4.06
CA VAL A 28 -0.62 16.47 -2.86
C VAL A 28 0.44 17.11 -1.95
N GLU A 29 1.57 17.54 -2.52
CA GLU A 29 2.63 18.22 -1.77
C GLU A 29 2.14 19.55 -1.18
N ALA A 30 1.47 20.37 -1.97
CA ALA A 30 0.94 21.67 -1.53
C ALA A 30 -0.13 21.55 -0.44
N ALA A 31 -0.91 20.47 -0.43
CA ALA A 31 -1.88 20.17 0.62
C ALA A 31 -1.23 19.72 1.96
N GLY A 32 0.09 19.50 1.98
CA GLY A 32 0.83 19.18 3.21
C GLY A 32 0.96 17.70 3.53
N PHE A 33 0.64 16.81 2.59
CA PHE A 33 0.90 15.37 2.75
C PHE A 33 2.41 15.10 2.75
N THR A 34 2.81 14.02 3.42
CA THR A 34 4.23 13.65 3.54
C THR A 34 4.67 12.62 2.51
N GLU A 35 3.72 11.92 1.90
CA GLU A 35 3.99 10.81 0.99
C GLU A 35 2.99 10.75 -0.17
N ILE A 36 3.50 10.32 -1.32
CA ILE A 36 2.70 9.82 -2.45
C ILE A 36 3.04 8.35 -2.62
N TRP A 37 2.03 7.52 -2.78
CA TRP A 37 2.19 6.11 -3.11
C TRP A 37 1.60 5.82 -4.48
N ILE A 38 2.37 5.11 -5.31
CA ILE A 38 1.99 4.83 -6.70
C ILE A 38 1.56 3.38 -6.83
N ALA A 39 0.34 3.19 -7.37
CA ALA A 39 -0.15 1.87 -7.77
C ALA A 39 0.52 1.39 -9.07
N GLU A 40 0.67 0.07 -9.20
CA GLU A 40 0.91 -0.55 -10.50
C GLU A 40 -0.15 -1.64 -10.74
N ASP A 41 -1.29 -1.19 -11.22
CA ASP A 41 -2.38 -2.07 -11.64
C ASP A 41 -2.26 -2.35 -13.15
N TYR A 42 -2.35 -3.63 -13.50
CA TYR A 42 -2.17 -4.03 -14.90
C TYR A 42 -3.53 -3.95 -15.62
N PHE A 43 -3.63 -3.26 -16.74
CA PHE A 43 -2.55 -2.68 -17.57
C PHE A 43 -2.77 -1.15 -17.65
N MET A 44 -2.51 -0.44 -16.56
CA MET A 44 -2.80 1.00 -16.42
C MET A 44 -1.49 1.81 -16.47
N LEU A 45 -0.97 2.23 -15.32
CA LEU A 45 0.24 3.04 -15.23
C LEU A 45 1.46 2.23 -14.77
N SER A 46 2.64 2.52 -15.31
CA SER A 46 3.91 2.00 -14.78
C SER A 46 4.29 2.74 -13.51
N ALA A 47 4.49 2.00 -12.40
CA ALA A 47 4.83 2.62 -11.13
C ALA A 47 6.17 3.38 -11.16
N PHE A 48 7.20 2.84 -11.81
CA PHE A 48 8.51 3.51 -11.88
C PHE A 48 8.46 4.79 -12.72
N ALA A 49 7.81 4.77 -13.88
CA ALA A 49 7.66 5.97 -14.72
C ALA A 49 6.84 7.04 -13.99
N THR A 50 5.71 6.66 -13.39
CA THR A 50 4.85 7.56 -12.63
C THR A 50 5.60 8.16 -11.42
N SER A 51 6.36 7.33 -10.68
CA SER A 51 7.19 7.81 -9.56
C SER A 51 8.24 8.83 -10.02
N GLY A 52 8.90 8.60 -11.16
CA GLY A 52 9.86 9.55 -11.73
C GLY A 52 9.23 10.90 -12.07
N ILE A 53 8.04 10.90 -12.68
CA ILE A 53 7.28 12.12 -12.98
C ILE A 53 6.89 12.87 -11.70
N ALA A 54 6.34 12.15 -10.70
CA ALA A 54 5.93 12.74 -9.43
C ALA A 54 7.12 13.36 -8.66
N LEU A 55 8.24 12.63 -8.57
CA LEU A 55 9.46 13.09 -7.92
C LEU A 55 10.06 14.33 -8.60
N GLN A 56 10.08 14.35 -9.93
CA GLN A 56 10.61 15.49 -10.69
C GLN A 56 9.71 16.72 -10.59
N ALA A 57 8.41 16.55 -10.41
CA ALA A 57 7.43 17.63 -10.32
C ALA A 57 7.33 18.26 -8.92
N THR A 58 7.91 17.66 -7.90
CA THR A 58 7.79 18.04 -6.48
C THR A 58 9.15 18.26 -5.85
N GLU A 59 9.20 18.92 -4.67
CA GLU A 59 10.47 19.30 -4.05
C GLU A 59 10.86 18.46 -2.82
N SER A 60 9.91 18.10 -1.97
CA SER A 60 10.16 17.54 -0.64
C SER A 60 9.41 16.26 -0.34
N ILE A 61 8.26 16.04 -0.96
CA ILE A 61 7.40 14.90 -0.70
C ILE A 61 8.09 13.57 -1.06
N ARG A 62 7.90 12.57 -0.24
CA ARG A 62 8.41 11.23 -0.52
C ARG A 62 7.47 10.48 -1.47
N VAL A 63 8.05 9.67 -2.33
CA VAL A 63 7.29 8.79 -3.24
C VAL A 63 7.68 7.35 -2.98
N GLY A 64 6.68 6.51 -2.75
CA GLY A 64 6.82 5.06 -2.62
C GLY A 64 5.99 4.31 -3.67
N ILE A 65 6.34 3.07 -3.90
CA ILE A 65 5.58 2.17 -4.78
C ILE A 65 4.80 1.16 -3.94
N GLY A 66 3.49 1.05 -4.20
CA GLY A 66 2.65 0.17 -3.41
C GLY A 66 1.51 -0.48 -4.20
N ALA A 67 1.80 -1.57 -4.91
CA ALA A 67 3.03 -2.30 -5.09
C ALA A 67 3.18 -2.75 -6.55
N ILE A 68 4.38 -3.16 -6.94
CA ILE A 68 4.56 -3.92 -8.18
C ILE A 68 4.38 -5.42 -7.91
N ALA A 69 3.92 -6.18 -8.90
CA ALA A 69 3.91 -7.64 -8.77
C ALA A 69 5.32 -8.22 -8.92
N ASN A 70 5.73 -9.03 -7.94
CA ASN A 70 7.10 -9.55 -7.85
C ASN A 70 7.53 -10.39 -9.07
N ARG A 71 6.58 -10.93 -9.86
CA ARG A 71 6.87 -11.79 -11.01
C ARG A 71 6.96 -11.07 -12.36
N VAL A 72 6.53 -9.82 -12.43
CA VAL A 72 6.51 -9.07 -13.72
C VAL A 72 7.89 -8.58 -14.13
N ARG A 73 8.77 -8.34 -13.14
CA ARG A 73 10.17 -7.96 -13.40
C ARG A 73 11.12 -8.95 -12.75
N HIS A 74 12.25 -9.19 -13.41
CA HIS A 74 13.37 -9.85 -12.73
C HIS A 74 13.86 -8.97 -11.57
N PRO A 75 14.20 -9.52 -10.37
CA PRO A 75 14.65 -8.73 -9.22
C PRO A 75 15.82 -7.79 -9.53
N ALA A 76 16.72 -8.18 -10.44
CA ALA A 76 17.81 -7.32 -10.88
C ALA A 76 17.33 -6.06 -11.61
N VAL A 77 16.27 -6.18 -12.44
CA VAL A 77 15.68 -5.05 -13.15
C VAL A 77 14.93 -4.16 -12.17
N ALA A 78 14.12 -4.74 -11.28
CA ALA A 78 13.41 -3.97 -10.26
C ALA A 78 14.38 -3.22 -9.32
N ALA A 79 15.47 -3.86 -8.92
CA ALA A 79 16.51 -3.24 -8.11
C ALA A 79 17.23 -2.10 -8.86
N MET A 80 17.50 -2.28 -10.16
CA MET A 80 18.10 -1.24 -11.01
C MET A 80 17.17 -0.02 -11.13
N GLU A 81 15.89 -0.23 -11.44
CA GLU A 81 14.89 0.85 -11.55
C GLU A 81 14.76 1.62 -10.22
N ALA A 82 14.59 0.88 -9.10
CA ALA A 82 14.49 1.49 -7.78
C ALA A 82 15.76 2.25 -7.36
N SER A 83 16.94 1.68 -7.62
CA SER A 83 18.21 2.34 -7.30
C SER A 83 18.44 3.59 -8.15
N THR A 84 17.95 3.61 -9.39
CA THR A 84 18.00 4.80 -10.24
C THR A 84 17.19 5.94 -9.62
N LEU A 85 15.96 5.67 -9.19
CA LEU A 85 15.11 6.69 -8.53
C LEU A 85 15.70 7.12 -7.18
N ALA A 86 16.17 6.18 -6.37
CA ALA A 86 16.79 6.49 -5.08
C ALA A 86 18.05 7.36 -5.23
N GLY A 87 18.86 7.10 -6.25
CA GLY A 87 20.06 7.89 -6.55
C GLY A 87 19.76 9.27 -7.14
N ALA A 88 18.72 9.37 -7.98
CA ALA A 88 18.29 10.65 -8.55
C ALA A 88 17.55 11.55 -7.52
N PHE A 89 16.87 10.95 -6.54
CA PHE A 89 16.06 11.64 -5.55
C PHE A 89 16.37 11.15 -4.11
N PRO A 90 17.57 11.43 -3.59
CA PRO A 90 18.01 10.94 -2.29
C PRO A 90 17.05 11.29 -1.15
N GLY A 91 16.68 10.29 -0.35
CA GLY A 91 15.75 10.44 0.79
C GLY A 91 14.28 10.57 0.40
N ARG A 92 13.97 10.83 -0.87
CA ARG A 92 12.59 11.00 -1.35
C ARG A 92 12.00 9.75 -1.99
N PHE A 93 12.82 8.90 -2.61
CA PHE A 93 12.44 7.57 -3.05
C PHE A 93 13.24 6.53 -2.27
N ARG A 94 12.58 5.76 -1.42
CA ARG A 94 13.22 4.72 -0.62
C ARG A 94 12.36 3.51 -0.32
N ASP A 95 11.10 3.50 -0.75
CA ASP A 95 10.12 2.45 -0.45
C ASP A 95 9.64 1.77 -1.72
N LEU A 96 10.05 0.52 -1.90
CA LEU A 96 9.60 -0.35 -2.98
C LEU A 96 8.73 -1.47 -2.43
N GLY A 97 7.43 -1.42 -2.71
CA GLY A 97 6.49 -2.47 -2.37
C GLY A 97 6.41 -3.57 -3.42
N LEU A 98 6.42 -4.81 -2.97
CA LEU A 98 6.22 -6.01 -3.78
C LEU A 98 4.95 -6.73 -3.37
N GLY A 99 4.05 -7.00 -4.32
CA GLY A 99 2.86 -7.82 -4.13
C GLY A 99 2.93 -9.14 -4.90
N HIS A 100 1.98 -10.04 -4.64
CA HIS A 100 1.83 -11.25 -5.46
C HIS A 100 1.23 -10.93 -6.84
N GLY A 101 0.66 -9.74 -7.01
CA GLY A 101 -0.16 -9.36 -8.15
C GLY A 101 -1.58 -9.94 -8.08
N VAL A 102 -2.50 -9.33 -8.79
CA VAL A 102 -3.88 -9.84 -8.91
C VAL A 102 -3.84 -11.13 -9.75
N PRO A 103 -4.36 -12.27 -9.23
CA PRO A 103 -4.21 -13.56 -9.90
C PRO A 103 -4.72 -13.60 -11.34
N ALA A 104 -5.79 -12.86 -11.64
CA ALA A 104 -6.35 -12.78 -12.99
C ALA A 104 -5.34 -12.16 -13.97
N TRP A 105 -4.77 -11.01 -13.63
CA TRP A 105 -3.77 -10.33 -14.47
C TRP A 105 -2.48 -11.12 -14.61
N MET A 106 -2.05 -11.78 -13.51
CA MET A 106 -0.85 -12.62 -13.56
C MET A 106 -1.03 -13.83 -14.48
N ARG A 107 -2.23 -14.43 -14.53
CA ARG A 107 -2.55 -15.51 -15.47
C ARG A 107 -2.64 -15.02 -16.92
N GLN A 108 -3.16 -13.82 -17.16
CA GLN A 108 -3.19 -13.22 -18.49
C GLN A 108 -1.79 -13.06 -19.11
N MET A 109 -0.76 -12.88 -18.27
CA MET A 109 0.64 -12.76 -18.70
C MET A 109 1.44 -14.08 -18.58
N ASP A 110 0.81 -15.19 -18.17
CA ASP A 110 1.47 -16.46 -17.84
C ASP A 110 2.58 -16.32 -16.77
N LEU A 111 2.36 -15.45 -15.79
CA LEU A 111 3.33 -15.14 -14.73
C LEU A 111 2.89 -15.59 -13.33
N PHE A 112 1.73 -16.25 -13.20
CA PHE A 112 1.27 -16.70 -11.89
C PHE A 112 2.16 -17.83 -11.34
N PRO A 113 2.85 -17.66 -10.19
CA PRO A 113 3.82 -18.62 -9.71
C PRO A 113 3.16 -19.86 -9.10
N LYS A 114 3.85 -21.00 -9.16
CA LYS A 114 3.43 -22.23 -8.44
C LYS A 114 3.50 -22.03 -6.92
N SER A 115 4.50 -21.30 -6.42
CA SER A 115 4.68 -20.92 -5.02
C SER A 115 4.82 -19.41 -4.89
N VAL A 116 3.77 -18.74 -4.40
CA VAL A 116 3.79 -17.29 -4.18
C VAL A 116 4.79 -16.90 -3.07
N LEU A 117 4.98 -17.75 -2.07
CA LEU A 117 5.92 -17.49 -0.98
C LEU A 117 7.38 -17.59 -1.44
N THR A 118 7.72 -18.64 -2.20
CA THR A 118 9.08 -18.82 -2.72
C THR A 118 9.45 -17.70 -3.67
N SER A 119 8.57 -17.36 -4.63
CA SER A 119 8.83 -16.28 -5.57
C SER A 119 9.00 -14.92 -4.88
N MET A 120 8.22 -14.65 -3.83
CA MET A 120 8.35 -13.42 -3.04
C MET A 120 9.66 -13.40 -2.27
N SER A 121 10.03 -14.50 -1.61
CA SER A 121 11.28 -14.60 -0.87
C SER A 121 12.50 -14.35 -1.75
N GLU A 122 12.56 -15.01 -2.92
CA GLU A 122 13.66 -14.82 -3.86
C GLU A 122 13.73 -13.39 -4.40
N ALA A 123 12.56 -12.77 -4.71
CA ALA A 123 12.50 -11.40 -5.20
C ALA A 123 13.01 -10.40 -4.16
N VAL A 124 12.52 -10.48 -2.92
CA VAL A 124 12.93 -9.58 -1.84
C VAL A 124 14.42 -9.72 -1.55
N HIS A 125 14.93 -10.96 -1.41
CA HIS A 125 16.35 -11.20 -1.15
C HIS A 125 17.24 -10.67 -2.28
N GLY A 126 16.88 -10.95 -3.55
CA GLY A 126 17.63 -10.48 -4.71
C GLY A 126 17.70 -8.94 -4.77
N ILE A 127 16.57 -8.25 -4.61
CA ILE A 127 16.52 -6.79 -4.65
C ILE A 127 17.34 -6.18 -3.51
N LYS A 128 17.14 -6.64 -2.26
CA LYS A 128 17.84 -6.08 -1.09
C LYS A 128 19.36 -6.24 -1.19
N ARG A 129 19.83 -7.39 -1.61
CA ARG A 129 21.26 -7.67 -1.74
C ARG A 129 21.90 -6.88 -2.87
N LEU A 130 21.24 -6.80 -4.03
CA LEU A 130 21.71 -5.98 -5.15
C LEU A 130 21.74 -4.49 -4.80
N ALA A 131 20.71 -3.96 -4.15
CA ALA A 131 20.66 -2.57 -3.71
C ALA A 131 21.81 -2.23 -2.73
N LYS A 132 22.20 -3.17 -1.87
CA LYS A 132 23.39 -3.04 -0.99
C LYS A 132 24.72 -3.12 -1.73
N GLY A 133 24.71 -3.53 -3.00
CA GLY A 133 25.90 -3.61 -3.86
C GLY A 133 26.60 -4.95 -3.85
N GLU A 134 25.89 -6.01 -3.46
CA GLU A 134 26.42 -7.38 -3.62
C GLU A 134 26.43 -7.78 -5.09
N THR A 135 27.35 -8.71 -5.42
CA THR A 135 27.33 -9.43 -6.72
C THR A 135 26.71 -10.80 -6.49
N LEU A 136 25.62 -11.08 -7.19
CA LEU A 136 24.89 -12.34 -7.04
C LEU A 136 25.27 -13.36 -8.10
N THR A 137 25.56 -14.58 -7.66
CA THR A 137 25.68 -15.77 -8.53
C THR A 137 24.97 -16.91 -7.85
N GLU A 138 23.69 -17.10 -8.18
CA GLU A 138 22.83 -18.09 -7.54
C GLU A 138 21.69 -18.47 -8.46
N LYS A 139 21.12 -19.65 -8.26
CA LYS A 139 19.97 -20.17 -9.01
C LYS A 139 18.87 -20.55 -8.03
N GLY A 140 17.74 -19.84 -8.10
CA GLY A 140 16.52 -20.16 -7.39
C GLY A 140 15.52 -20.91 -8.26
N ASP A 141 14.31 -21.08 -7.73
CA ASP A 141 13.20 -21.71 -8.45
C ASP A 141 12.59 -20.76 -9.50
N TYR A 142 12.65 -19.45 -9.25
CA TYR A 142 12.02 -18.41 -10.07
C TYR A 142 13.01 -17.45 -10.70
N TYR A 143 14.16 -17.20 -10.03
CA TYR A 143 15.14 -16.23 -10.49
C TYR A 143 16.55 -16.79 -10.42
N SER A 144 17.35 -16.45 -11.41
CA SER A 144 18.77 -16.85 -11.48
C SER A 144 19.63 -15.63 -11.74
N PHE A 145 20.80 -15.61 -11.11
CA PHE A 145 21.78 -14.56 -11.23
C PHE A 145 23.12 -15.19 -11.61
N ASP A 146 23.81 -14.63 -12.58
CA ASP A 146 25.18 -15.00 -12.94
C ASP A 146 26.05 -13.75 -12.93
N LYS A 147 26.76 -13.52 -11.84
CA LYS A 147 27.64 -12.35 -11.61
C LYS A 147 26.92 -11.01 -11.79
N VAL A 148 25.64 -10.95 -11.37
CA VAL A 148 24.83 -9.74 -11.47
C VAL A 148 25.15 -8.79 -10.31
N SER A 149 25.47 -7.53 -10.64
CA SER A 149 25.66 -6.44 -9.67
C SER A 149 25.09 -5.13 -10.23
N LEU A 150 24.78 -4.18 -9.36
CA LEU A 150 24.33 -2.85 -9.77
C LEU A 150 25.50 -1.87 -9.83
N THR A 151 25.56 -1.05 -10.86
CA THR A 151 26.51 0.09 -10.96
C THR A 151 26.16 1.16 -9.91
N HIS A 152 24.89 1.45 -9.73
CA HIS A 152 24.40 2.43 -8.74
C HIS A 152 23.70 1.69 -7.60
N LYS A 153 24.20 1.92 -6.39
CA LYS A 153 23.69 1.30 -5.16
C LYS A 153 22.66 2.19 -4.49
N ALA A 154 21.75 1.57 -3.77
CA ALA A 154 20.76 2.26 -2.95
C ALA A 154 20.63 1.53 -1.58
N PRO A 155 21.64 1.62 -0.70
CA PRO A 155 21.66 0.86 0.54
C PRO A 155 20.51 1.19 1.49
N ASP A 156 19.93 2.38 1.37
CA ASP A 156 18.80 2.86 2.16
C ASP A 156 17.43 2.50 1.56
N LEU A 157 17.42 1.78 0.41
CA LEU A 157 16.19 1.29 -0.21
C LEU A 157 15.55 0.25 0.70
N ARG A 158 14.32 0.51 1.12
CA ARG A 158 13.49 -0.45 1.87
C ARG A 158 12.63 -1.24 0.90
N VAL A 159 12.59 -2.54 1.10
CA VAL A 159 11.71 -3.44 0.34
C VAL A 159 10.57 -3.89 1.25
N LEU A 160 9.36 -3.45 0.93
CA LEU A 160 8.14 -3.79 1.64
C LEU A 160 7.39 -4.87 0.86
N THR A 161 6.48 -5.59 1.53
CA THR A 161 5.59 -6.49 0.80
C THR A 161 4.13 -6.18 1.07
N ALA A 162 3.31 -6.26 0.03
CA ALA A 162 1.86 -6.06 0.07
C ALA A 162 1.16 -7.42 0.15
N VAL A 163 0.78 -7.84 1.36
CA VAL A 163 0.23 -9.17 1.62
C VAL A 163 -0.80 -9.13 2.76
N VAL A 164 -1.71 -10.12 2.79
CA VAL A 164 -2.79 -10.22 3.79
C VAL A 164 -2.72 -11.54 4.58
N GLY A 165 -2.48 -12.66 3.90
CA GLY A 165 -2.54 -13.98 4.52
C GLY A 165 -1.45 -14.22 5.59
N PRO A 166 -1.74 -14.97 6.67
CA PRO A 166 -0.85 -15.08 7.83
C PRO A 166 0.54 -15.66 7.49
N LYS A 167 0.63 -16.63 6.57
CA LYS A 167 1.92 -17.20 6.13
C LYS A 167 2.77 -16.16 5.37
N SER A 168 2.12 -15.31 4.57
CA SER A 168 2.80 -14.23 3.85
C SER A 168 3.25 -13.13 4.79
N VAL A 169 2.44 -12.80 5.81
CA VAL A 169 2.80 -11.85 6.88
C VAL A 169 4.02 -12.36 7.67
N ASP A 170 4.04 -13.64 8.05
CA ASP A 170 5.18 -14.24 8.75
C ASP A 170 6.47 -14.21 7.90
N LEU A 171 6.35 -14.52 6.60
CA LEU A 171 7.48 -14.40 5.68
C LEU A 171 7.96 -12.94 5.61
N THR A 172 7.04 -12.00 5.41
CA THR A 172 7.33 -10.55 5.37
C THR A 172 8.08 -10.08 6.61
N ALA A 173 7.62 -10.47 7.79
CA ALA A 173 8.27 -10.12 9.06
C ALA A 173 9.74 -10.56 9.13
N ARG A 174 10.12 -11.63 8.43
CA ARG A 174 11.49 -12.16 8.41
C ARG A 174 12.38 -11.51 7.37
N ILE A 175 11.85 -11.24 6.18
CA ILE A 175 12.70 -10.90 5.02
C ILE A 175 12.62 -9.45 4.58
N ALA A 176 11.49 -8.78 4.85
CA ALA A 176 11.21 -7.43 4.36
C ALA A 176 11.55 -6.34 5.40
N ASP A 177 11.53 -5.09 4.96
CA ASP A 177 11.71 -3.90 5.79
C ASP A 177 10.37 -3.29 6.22
N GLY A 178 9.27 -3.84 5.74
CA GLY A 178 7.92 -3.42 6.11
C GLY A 178 6.81 -4.22 5.44
N LEU A 179 5.60 -3.96 5.89
CA LEU A 179 4.36 -4.52 5.39
C LEU A 179 3.46 -3.40 4.87
N GLN A 180 2.96 -3.56 3.67
CA GLN A 180 1.88 -2.76 3.10
C GLN A 180 0.57 -3.50 3.31
N ILE A 181 -0.32 -2.90 4.11
CA ILE A 181 -1.63 -3.47 4.42
C ILE A 181 -2.63 -2.90 3.42
N SER A 182 -3.31 -3.78 2.70
CA SER A 182 -4.27 -3.43 1.65
C SER A 182 -5.44 -2.58 2.18
N VAL A 183 -6.13 -1.90 1.30
CA VAL A 183 -7.42 -1.26 1.58
C VAL A 183 -8.39 -2.24 2.29
N LEU A 184 -9.38 -1.73 2.98
CA LEU A 184 -10.31 -2.46 3.86
C LEU A 184 -9.70 -2.92 5.20
N ALA A 185 -8.49 -2.50 5.53
CA ALA A 185 -7.86 -2.81 6.81
C ALA A 185 -8.25 -1.77 7.87
N GLY A 186 -9.08 -2.17 8.79
CA GLY A 186 -9.40 -1.33 9.95
C GLY A 186 -8.46 -1.54 11.14
N PRO A 187 -8.60 -0.74 12.21
CA PRO A 187 -7.68 -0.74 13.34
C PRO A 187 -7.51 -2.10 14.03
N ARG A 188 -8.56 -2.94 14.06
CA ARG A 188 -8.47 -4.29 14.67
C ARG A 188 -7.48 -5.18 13.95
N TYR A 189 -7.55 -5.19 12.60
CA TYR A 189 -6.63 -5.99 11.80
C TYR A 189 -5.20 -5.43 11.87
N VAL A 190 -5.06 -4.10 11.76
CA VAL A 190 -3.75 -3.44 11.85
C VAL A 190 -3.08 -3.79 13.17
N LYS A 191 -3.79 -3.70 14.30
CA LYS A 191 -3.27 -4.06 15.62
C LYS A 191 -2.83 -5.53 15.68
N GLN A 192 -3.70 -6.44 15.25
CA GLN A 192 -3.40 -7.89 15.24
C GLN A 192 -2.15 -8.21 14.44
N VAL A 193 -2.00 -7.63 13.26
CA VAL A 193 -0.86 -7.91 12.37
C VAL A 193 0.42 -7.26 12.89
N THR A 194 0.33 -6.06 13.44
CA THR A 194 1.47 -5.35 14.04
C THR A 194 2.02 -6.11 15.24
N GLU A 195 1.14 -6.56 16.14
CA GLU A 195 1.54 -7.38 17.31
C GLU A 195 2.17 -8.70 16.87
N ARG A 196 1.62 -9.37 15.85
CA ARG A 196 2.17 -10.61 15.28
C ARG A 196 3.58 -10.40 14.72
N VAL A 197 3.77 -9.37 13.91
CA VAL A 197 5.07 -9.01 13.32
C VAL A 197 6.08 -8.68 14.41
N ALA A 198 5.71 -7.85 15.38
CA ALA A 198 6.59 -7.45 16.49
C ALA A 198 7.03 -8.66 17.33
N ALA A 199 6.09 -9.56 17.66
CA ALA A 199 6.37 -10.77 18.43
C ALA A 199 7.33 -11.71 17.69
N LEU A 200 7.09 -11.94 16.39
CA LEU A 200 7.95 -12.78 15.57
C LEU A 200 9.36 -12.19 15.43
N ARG A 201 9.47 -10.90 15.08
CA ARG A 201 10.76 -10.22 14.94
C ARG A 201 11.55 -10.23 16.25
N LYS A 202 10.90 -10.01 17.39
CA LYS A 202 11.52 -10.11 18.71
C LYS A 202 12.03 -11.53 19.00
N ALA A 203 11.22 -12.56 18.70
CA ALA A 203 11.58 -13.96 18.94
C ALA A 203 12.80 -14.41 18.10
N GLU A 204 12.93 -13.86 16.90
CA GLU A 204 14.03 -14.17 15.96
C GLU A 204 15.22 -13.18 16.05
N GLY A 205 15.21 -12.24 17.02
CA GLY A 205 16.30 -11.27 17.22
C GLY A 205 16.48 -10.27 16.07
N LEU A 206 15.41 -10.03 15.29
CA LEU A 206 15.42 -9.09 14.18
C LEU A 206 15.23 -7.65 14.67
N SER A 207 15.69 -6.66 13.87
CA SER A 207 15.52 -5.24 14.18
C SER A 207 14.04 -4.89 14.43
N PRO A 208 13.71 -4.09 15.46
CA PRO A 208 12.35 -3.59 15.68
C PRO A 208 11.96 -2.53 14.64
N ASP A 209 12.91 -1.96 13.89
CA ASP A 209 12.60 -1.00 12.81
C ASP A 209 11.92 -1.74 11.67
N PHE A 210 10.62 -1.51 11.54
CA PHE A 210 9.78 -2.17 10.57
C PHE A 210 8.59 -1.26 10.21
N GLN A 211 8.37 -1.05 8.93
CA GLN A 211 7.32 -0.15 8.46
C GLN A 211 5.98 -0.88 8.37
N ILE A 212 4.92 -0.24 8.87
CA ILE A 212 3.54 -0.68 8.69
C ILE A 212 2.81 0.44 7.92
N VAL A 213 2.66 0.25 6.63
CA VAL A 213 1.98 1.19 5.73
C VAL A 213 0.56 0.70 5.51
N THR A 214 -0.42 1.45 5.99
CA THR A 214 -1.84 1.06 5.89
C THR A 214 -2.55 1.89 4.84
N TYR A 215 -3.05 1.22 3.80
CA TYR A 215 -3.91 1.85 2.81
C TYR A 215 -5.36 1.84 3.31
N ALA A 216 -6.02 2.99 3.25
CA ALA A 216 -7.40 3.14 3.67
C ALA A 216 -8.23 3.82 2.57
N LEU A 217 -9.38 3.25 2.23
CA LEU A 217 -10.38 3.96 1.45
C LEU A 217 -10.79 5.21 2.20
N ALA A 218 -10.84 6.36 1.53
CA ALA A 218 -11.17 7.63 2.17
C ALA A 218 -12.18 8.41 1.33
N CYS A 219 -13.22 8.91 2.01
CA CYS A 219 -14.16 9.89 1.47
C CYS A 219 -14.55 10.83 2.61
N ILE A 220 -14.17 12.10 2.54
CA ILE A 220 -14.38 13.06 3.60
C ILE A 220 -15.31 14.15 3.10
N ASP A 221 -16.35 14.42 3.88
CA ASP A 221 -17.37 15.42 3.54
C ASP A 221 -17.88 16.03 4.85
N PRO A 222 -18.10 17.34 4.96
CA PRO A 222 -18.73 17.94 6.14
C PRO A 222 -20.06 17.26 6.54
N ASP A 223 -20.80 16.71 5.57
CA ASP A 223 -21.93 15.81 5.79
C ASP A 223 -21.44 14.35 5.83
N SER A 224 -21.25 13.80 7.04
CA SER A 224 -20.82 12.43 7.26
C SER A 224 -21.69 11.38 6.55
N ALA A 225 -22.99 11.62 6.45
CA ALA A 225 -23.88 10.71 5.74
C ALA A 225 -23.61 10.72 4.23
N GLN A 226 -23.27 11.87 3.67
CA GLN A 226 -22.88 11.98 2.26
C GLN A 226 -21.55 11.25 2.01
N ALA A 227 -20.54 11.43 2.85
CA ALA A 227 -19.27 10.71 2.77
C ALA A 227 -19.47 9.19 2.73
N ARG A 228 -20.27 8.64 3.67
CA ARG A 228 -20.60 7.21 3.73
C ARG A 228 -21.35 6.72 2.50
N ARG A 229 -22.34 7.50 2.01
CA ARG A 229 -23.05 7.15 0.76
C ARG A 229 -22.12 7.06 -0.45
N LYS A 230 -21.19 8.03 -0.60
CA LYS A 230 -20.21 8.02 -1.70
C LYS A 230 -19.27 6.83 -1.58
N MET A 231 -18.73 6.56 -0.40
CA MET A 231 -17.76 5.48 -0.20
C MET A 231 -18.36 4.08 -0.37
N ARG A 232 -19.65 3.89 -0.06
CA ARG A 232 -20.34 2.58 -0.03
C ARG A 232 -20.14 1.76 -1.30
N LYS A 233 -20.27 2.36 -2.47
CA LYS A 233 -20.08 1.70 -3.77
C LYS A 233 -18.66 1.16 -3.93
N PHE A 234 -17.66 1.93 -3.54
CA PHE A 234 -16.26 1.55 -3.64
C PHE A 234 -15.89 0.48 -2.62
N ALA A 235 -16.37 0.62 -1.39
CA ALA A 235 -16.22 -0.41 -0.37
C ALA A 235 -16.81 -1.76 -0.83
N ALA A 236 -18.01 -1.76 -1.41
CA ALA A 236 -18.65 -2.94 -1.96
C ALA A 236 -17.86 -3.55 -3.12
N PHE A 237 -17.29 -2.72 -4.01
CA PHE A 237 -16.42 -3.16 -5.09
C PHE A 237 -15.18 -3.90 -4.55
N TYR A 238 -14.47 -3.30 -3.57
CA TYR A 238 -13.28 -3.93 -2.99
C TYR A 238 -13.61 -5.18 -2.16
N LEU A 239 -14.72 -5.18 -1.40
CA LEU A 239 -15.20 -6.37 -0.69
C LEU A 239 -15.54 -7.51 -1.65
N HIS A 240 -16.13 -7.21 -2.81
CA HIS A 240 -16.37 -8.20 -3.85
C HIS A 240 -15.06 -8.70 -4.50
N ALA A 241 -14.14 -7.80 -4.84
CA ALA A 241 -12.89 -8.16 -5.51
C ALA A 241 -11.97 -9.00 -4.62
N MET A 242 -11.93 -8.72 -3.32
CA MET A 242 -11.07 -9.43 -2.36
C MET A 242 -11.76 -10.64 -1.72
N GLY A 243 -13.08 -10.64 -1.64
CA GLY A 243 -13.86 -11.64 -0.92
C GLY A 243 -13.59 -11.65 0.59
N PRO A 244 -14.10 -12.67 1.30
CA PRO A 244 -13.80 -12.88 2.72
C PRO A 244 -12.31 -13.18 2.96
N THR A 245 -11.69 -12.39 3.84
CA THR A 245 -10.26 -12.51 4.19
C THR A 245 -10.06 -12.26 5.69
N GLN A 246 -8.80 -12.27 6.15
CA GLN A 246 -8.45 -11.85 7.51
C GLN A 246 -8.80 -10.39 7.82
N LEU A 247 -8.89 -9.54 6.79
CA LEU A 247 -9.29 -8.12 6.94
C LEU A 247 -10.72 -7.99 7.49
N THR A 248 -11.60 -8.88 7.08
CA THR A 248 -13.01 -8.91 7.45
C THR A 248 -13.30 -9.93 8.56
N GLU A 249 -12.48 -11.00 8.67
CA GLU A 249 -12.59 -12.02 9.71
C GLU A 249 -12.48 -11.45 11.13
N VAL A 250 -11.58 -10.49 11.35
CA VAL A 250 -11.39 -9.85 12.68
C VAL A 250 -12.63 -9.10 13.17
N TYR A 251 -13.59 -8.85 12.29
CA TYR A 251 -14.89 -8.26 12.60
C TYR A 251 -16.03 -9.29 12.66
N GLY A 252 -15.75 -10.57 12.36
CA GLY A 252 -16.74 -11.65 12.41
C GLY A 252 -17.78 -11.57 11.29
N VAL A 253 -17.47 -10.95 10.15
CA VAL A 253 -18.46 -10.66 9.11
C VAL A 253 -18.35 -11.55 7.87
N ASN A 254 -17.39 -12.48 7.83
CA ASN A 254 -17.10 -13.28 6.64
C ASN A 254 -18.29 -14.11 6.14
N GLU A 255 -19.04 -14.74 7.03
CA GLU A 255 -20.23 -15.52 6.65
C GLU A 255 -21.30 -14.64 6.00
N ARG A 256 -21.57 -13.47 6.61
CA ARG A 256 -22.55 -12.52 6.07
C ARG A 256 -22.08 -11.92 4.74
N LEU A 257 -20.79 -11.59 4.62
CA LEU A 257 -20.20 -11.13 3.37
C LEU A 257 -20.32 -12.19 2.28
N SER A 258 -20.00 -13.45 2.58
CA SER A 258 -20.16 -14.57 1.62
C SER A 258 -21.60 -14.68 1.13
N ALA A 259 -22.58 -14.64 2.03
CA ALA A 259 -23.98 -14.72 1.66
C ALA A 259 -24.43 -13.59 0.70
N MET A 260 -23.99 -12.35 0.97
CA MET A 260 -24.27 -11.21 0.08
C MET A 260 -23.60 -11.38 -1.29
N LEU A 261 -22.35 -11.87 -1.32
CA LEU A 261 -21.62 -12.12 -2.56
C LEU A 261 -22.29 -13.21 -3.41
N ASP A 262 -22.77 -14.26 -2.79
CA ASP A 262 -23.49 -15.36 -3.46
C ASP A 262 -24.85 -14.90 -3.98
N GLU A 263 -25.55 -14.00 -3.27
CA GLU A 263 -26.85 -13.47 -3.68
C GLU A 263 -26.78 -12.54 -4.91
N GLY A 264 -25.77 -11.65 -4.96
CA GLY A 264 -25.75 -10.65 -6.05
C GLY A 264 -24.42 -9.90 -6.19
N GLY A 265 -23.32 -10.43 -5.66
CA GLY A 265 -21.99 -9.85 -5.79
C GLY A 265 -21.88 -8.45 -5.17
N ALA A 266 -21.12 -7.57 -5.82
CA ALA A 266 -20.92 -6.21 -5.33
C ALA A 266 -22.23 -5.43 -5.11
N LYS A 267 -23.27 -5.65 -5.95
CA LYS A 267 -24.55 -4.94 -5.82
C LYS A 267 -25.32 -5.34 -4.56
N ALA A 268 -25.30 -6.61 -4.18
CA ALA A 268 -25.91 -7.05 -2.94
C ALA A 268 -25.14 -6.52 -1.72
N VAL A 269 -23.80 -6.52 -1.77
CA VAL A 269 -22.97 -5.92 -0.72
C VAL A 269 -23.27 -4.42 -0.57
N GLU A 270 -23.32 -3.67 -1.68
CA GLU A 270 -23.64 -2.24 -1.66
C GLU A 270 -25.01 -1.95 -1.02
N ARG A 271 -26.02 -2.77 -1.35
CA ARG A 271 -27.38 -2.62 -0.83
C ARG A 271 -27.51 -2.95 0.66
N ASP A 272 -26.93 -4.07 1.09
CA ASP A 272 -27.23 -4.72 2.38
C ASP A 272 -26.11 -4.59 3.45
N MET A 273 -24.95 -4.04 3.07
CA MET A 273 -23.84 -3.80 3.99
C MET A 273 -24.27 -2.78 5.06
N PRO A 274 -24.14 -3.07 6.37
CA PRO A 274 -24.36 -2.10 7.42
C PRO A 274 -23.40 -0.91 7.34
N ASP A 275 -23.86 0.28 7.73
CA ASP A 275 -22.98 1.48 7.74
C ASP A 275 -21.77 1.32 8.66
N GLU A 276 -21.92 0.59 9.76
CA GLU A 276 -20.81 0.30 10.68
C GLU A 276 -19.61 -0.40 10.01
N TRP A 277 -19.83 -1.16 8.92
CA TRP A 277 -18.73 -1.76 8.18
C TRP A 277 -17.85 -0.70 7.53
N LEU A 278 -18.44 0.39 7.05
CA LEU A 278 -17.69 1.51 6.47
C LEU A 278 -16.77 2.15 7.50
N ASP A 279 -17.21 2.26 8.76
CA ASP A 279 -16.41 2.81 9.86
C ASP A 279 -15.24 1.87 10.24
N TRP A 280 -15.35 0.57 9.95
CA TRP A 280 -14.29 -0.40 10.24
C TRP A 280 -13.24 -0.50 9.15
N ILE A 281 -13.67 -0.42 7.89
CA ILE A 281 -12.82 -0.77 6.73
C ILE A 281 -12.37 0.46 5.93
N GLY A 282 -12.73 1.67 6.34
CA GLY A 282 -12.39 2.89 5.64
C GLY A 282 -12.44 4.12 6.53
N ILE A 283 -12.23 5.26 5.91
CA ILE A 283 -12.29 6.58 6.52
C ILE A 283 -13.39 7.37 5.80
N ALA A 284 -14.62 7.32 6.33
CA ALA A 284 -15.77 8.01 5.76
C ALA A 284 -16.47 8.86 6.80
N GLY A 285 -16.56 10.16 6.59
CA GLY A 285 -17.24 11.04 7.52
C GLY A 285 -16.75 12.48 7.47
N SER A 286 -17.07 13.24 8.51
CA SER A 286 -16.57 14.61 8.67
C SER A 286 -15.05 14.66 8.85
N PRO A 287 -14.41 15.85 8.71
CA PRO A 287 -12.99 16.01 9.02
C PRO A 287 -12.61 15.56 10.44
N GLU A 288 -13.51 15.73 11.42
CA GLU A 288 -13.30 15.28 12.81
C GLU A 288 -13.32 13.75 12.89
N GLU A 289 -14.30 13.08 12.28
CA GLU A 289 -14.41 11.62 12.23
C GLU A 289 -13.22 11.01 11.48
N ALA A 290 -12.81 11.62 10.37
CA ALA A 290 -11.64 11.20 9.60
C ALA A 290 -10.34 11.30 10.41
N THR A 291 -10.17 12.41 11.14
CA THR A 291 -9.03 12.58 12.06
C THR A 291 -8.99 11.48 13.11
N ALA A 292 -10.13 11.18 13.75
CA ALA A 292 -10.23 10.11 14.75
C ALA A 292 -9.93 8.73 14.16
N SER A 293 -10.44 8.42 12.97
CA SER A 293 -10.18 7.15 12.28
C SER A 293 -8.70 6.97 11.94
N MET A 294 -8.03 8.03 11.47
CA MET A 294 -6.59 8.00 11.18
C MET A 294 -5.77 7.83 12.46
N GLN A 295 -6.13 8.53 13.55
CA GLN A 295 -5.49 8.35 14.86
C GLN A 295 -5.61 6.91 15.35
N ALA A 296 -6.78 6.28 15.22
CA ALA A 296 -6.99 4.88 15.57
C ALA A 296 -6.09 3.91 14.78
N LEU A 297 -5.83 4.18 13.49
CA LEU A 297 -4.87 3.40 12.70
C LEU A 297 -3.43 3.58 13.18
N PHE A 298 -3.02 4.79 13.54
CA PHE A 298 -1.69 5.04 14.13
C PHE A 298 -1.54 4.36 15.50
N GLU A 299 -2.55 4.43 16.35
CA GLU A 299 -2.57 3.75 17.64
C GLU A 299 -2.55 2.23 17.51
N ALA A 300 -3.12 1.69 16.44
CA ALA A 300 -3.05 0.28 16.10
C ALA A 300 -1.65 -0.16 15.59
N GLY A 301 -0.75 0.78 15.32
CA GLY A 301 0.64 0.52 14.96
C GLY A 301 1.04 0.89 13.53
N SER A 302 0.18 1.56 12.76
CA SER A 302 0.58 2.10 11.45
C SER A 302 1.69 3.13 11.62
N THR A 303 2.74 3.04 10.81
CA THR A 303 3.80 4.06 10.70
C THR A 303 3.45 5.12 9.64
N SER A 304 2.64 4.72 8.66
CA SER A 304 2.07 5.58 7.63
C SER A 304 0.62 5.17 7.34
N VAL A 305 -0.26 6.16 7.17
CA VAL A 305 -1.64 5.98 6.69
C VAL A 305 -1.75 6.60 5.31
N VAL A 306 -2.12 5.79 4.33
CA VAL A 306 -2.18 6.18 2.92
C VAL A 306 -3.63 6.19 2.44
N LEU A 307 -4.11 7.34 2.05
CA LEU A 307 -5.50 7.54 1.66
C LEU A 307 -5.73 7.16 0.19
N CYS A 308 -6.57 6.17 -0.04
CA CYS A 308 -7.15 5.84 -1.34
C CYS A 308 -8.44 6.63 -1.48
N ILE A 309 -8.34 7.85 -1.97
CA ILE A 309 -9.47 8.79 -2.06
C ILE A 309 -10.45 8.33 -3.13
N VAL A 310 -11.72 8.25 -2.74
CA VAL A 310 -12.83 7.84 -3.60
C VAL A 310 -14.03 8.76 -3.41
N PRO A 311 -14.74 9.12 -4.50
CA PRO A 311 -14.42 8.82 -5.90
C PRO A 311 -13.16 9.58 -6.37
N SER A 312 -12.43 9.01 -7.35
CA SER A 312 -11.16 9.59 -7.84
C SER A 312 -11.34 10.96 -8.52
N GLU A 313 -12.52 11.24 -9.03
CA GLU A 313 -12.89 12.54 -9.64
C GLU A 313 -12.89 13.69 -8.62
N GLU A 314 -13.13 13.39 -7.35
CA GLU A 314 -13.14 14.39 -6.26
C GLU A 314 -11.74 14.55 -5.61
N LEU A 315 -10.70 13.89 -6.14
CA LEU A 315 -9.36 13.94 -5.56
C LEU A 315 -8.87 15.37 -5.28
N PRO A 316 -8.98 16.34 -6.21
CA PRO A 316 -8.51 17.69 -5.96
C PRO A 316 -9.19 18.38 -4.76
N GLU A 317 -10.51 18.29 -4.66
CA GLU A 317 -11.32 18.88 -3.60
C GLU A 317 -11.06 18.20 -2.25
N GLN A 318 -10.89 16.87 -2.27
CA GLN A 318 -10.54 16.08 -1.10
C GLN A 318 -9.16 16.44 -0.56
N LEU A 319 -8.15 16.66 -1.44
CA LEU A 319 -6.82 17.10 -1.03
C LEU A 319 -6.88 18.44 -0.29
N ASP A 320 -7.62 19.41 -0.83
CA ASP A 320 -7.78 20.73 -0.22
C ASP A 320 -8.47 20.64 1.15
N LEU A 321 -9.55 19.85 1.26
CA LEU A 321 -10.28 19.65 2.51
C LEU A 321 -9.41 18.95 3.57
N ILE A 322 -8.75 17.86 3.20
CA ILE A 322 -7.91 17.08 4.12
C ILE A 322 -6.71 17.91 4.59
N GLY A 323 -6.03 18.61 3.66
CA GLY A 323 -4.89 19.45 3.97
C GLY A 323 -5.23 20.55 4.95
N LYS A 324 -6.41 21.15 4.80
CA LYS A 324 -6.86 22.25 5.66
C LYS A 324 -7.42 21.78 7.01
N ASP A 325 -8.27 20.77 7.03
CA ASP A 325 -9.15 20.47 8.17
C ASP A 325 -8.80 19.16 8.91
N VAL A 326 -7.93 18.29 8.33
CA VAL A 326 -7.54 17.01 8.93
C VAL A 326 -6.06 16.97 9.29
N LEU A 327 -5.14 17.19 8.33
CA LEU A 327 -3.70 17.04 8.58
C LEU A 327 -3.18 17.87 9.76
N PRO A 328 -3.59 19.15 9.98
CA PRO A 328 -3.12 19.92 11.11
C PRO A 328 -3.51 19.35 12.48
N LYS A 329 -4.56 18.51 12.55
CA LYS A 329 -5.03 17.87 13.80
C LYS A 329 -4.30 16.56 14.11
N LEU A 330 -3.51 16.04 13.16
CA LEU A 330 -2.72 14.80 13.31
C LEU A 330 -1.25 15.08 13.69
N ALA A 331 -0.80 16.31 13.54
CA ALA A 331 0.58 16.76 13.76
C ALA A 331 0.97 16.78 15.26
#